data_3fb7b04a403c8a1c08a32cabd8a7fd1c
#
_entry.id   3fb7b04a403c8a1c08a32cabd8a7fd1c
#
_cell.length_a   1.000
_cell.length_b   1.000
_cell.length_c   1.000
_cell.angle_alpha   90.00
_cell.angle_beta   90.00
_cell.angle_gamma   90.00
#
_symmetry.space_group_name_H-M   'P 1'
#
loop_
_entity.id
_entity.type
_entity.pdbx_description
1 polymer ?
#
loop_
_entity_poly.entity_id
_entity_poly.type
_entity_poly.pdbx_seq_one_letter_code
_entity_poly.pdbx_strand_id
1 'polypeptide(L)'
;PVLEEIELRLTWQPNDEMPLVDRIAKIGRALIGLKEVEYFGEAKEGRLRDRMKGLIDRLLIPLEEKYHGAAKDGPVVPRVKNLRSAILPDMVKGKVDDAERALRWRQLADVYLAQQLSCYPPDYLAERPSVTRILEIVERFEEDTSDKVRKHGQLKAVLEVGEAIEVSPDRDRNAEVDPL
;
A
#
# COMPACT_ATOMS: atom_id res chain seq x y z
N PRO A 1 -6.37 -5.53 22.18
CA PRO A 1 -7.05 -4.20 22.23
C PRO A 1 -7.24 -3.56 20.85
N VAL A 2 -6.15 -3.38 20.05
CA VAL A 2 -6.27 -2.71 18.73
C VAL A 2 -7.20 -3.46 17.78
N LEU A 3 -7.01 -4.76 17.61
CA LEU A 3 -7.88 -5.56 16.73
C LEU A 3 -9.32 -5.59 17.22
N GLU A 4 -9.54 -5.65 18.55
CA GLU A 4 -10.88 -5.56 19.14
C GLU A 4 -11.56 -4.23 18.80
N GLU A 5 -10.82 -3.11 18.91
CA GLU A 5 -11.35 -1.79 18.53
C GLU A 5 -11.74 -1.76 17.05
N ILE A 6 -10.92 -2.33 16.16
CA ILE A 6 -11.22 -2.39 14.73
C ILE A 6 -12.42 -3.32 14.46
N GLU A 7 -12.47 -4.50 15.11
CA GLU A 7 -13.59 -5.44 14.99
C GLU A 7 -14.91 -4.78 15.44
N LEU A 8 -14.91 -4.06 16.56
CA LEU A 8 -16.08 -3.32 17.04
C LEU A 8 -16.51 -2.21 16.06
N ARG A 9 -15.56 -1.50 15.44
CA ARG A 9 -15.89 -0.52 14.39
C ARG A 9 -16.50 -1.18 13.14
N LEU A 10 -16.11 -2.42 12.83
CA LEU A 10 -16.73 -3.24 11.80
C LEU A 10 -18.05 -3.90 12.26
N THR A 11 -18.56 -3.55 13.45
CA THR A 11 -19.74 -4.13 14.07
C THR A 11 -19.63 -5.63 14.37
N TRP A 12 -18.42 -6.12 14.52
CA TRP A 12 -18.15 -7.52 14.86
C TRP A 12 -17.98 -7.71 16.38
N GLN A 13 -18.33 -8.89 16.85
CA GLN A 13 -17.97 -9.31 18.20
C GLN A 13 -16.50 -9.78 18.17
N PRO A 14 -15.62 -9.22 19.01
CA PRO A 14 -14.25 -9.70 19.14
C PRO A 14 -14.22 -11.18 19.51
N ASN A 15 -13.30 -11.92 18.89
CA ASN A 15 -13.12 -13.34 19.15
C ASN A 15 -11.65 -13.63 19.49
N ASP A 16 -11.35 -13.72 20.78
CA ASP A 16 -9.99 -13.95 21.29
C ASP A 16 -9.55 -15.42 21.17
N GLU A 17 -10.47 -16.34 20.89
CA GLU A 17 -10.15 -17.74 20.61
C GLU A 17 -9.62 -17.94 19.18
N MET A 18 -9.92 -17.02 18.27
CA MET A 18 -9.43 -17.07 16.89
C MET A 18 -7.92 -16.74 16.86
N PRO A 19 -7.10 -17.51 16.14
CA PRO A 19 -5.69 -17.19 15.97
C PRO A 19 -5.47 -15.77 15.44
N LEU A 20 -4.46 -15.08 15.98
CA LEU A 20 -4.18 -13.67 15.67
C LEU A 20 -4.05 -13.40 14.17
N VAL A 21 -3.36 -14.29 13.45
CA VAL A 21 -3.16 -14.18 12.00
C VAL A 21 -4.49 -14.26 11.25
N ASP A 22 -5.39 -15.12 11.70
CA ASP A 22 -6.72 -15.28 11.07
C ASP A 22 -7.61 -14.06 11.34
N ARG A 23 -7.54 -13.46 12.54
CA ARG A 23 -8.21 -12.19 12.86
C ARG A 23 -7.72 -11.08 11.93
N ILE A 24 -6.41 -10.93 11.78
CA ILE A 24 -5.79 -9.96 10.87
C ILE A 24 -6.25 -10.19 9.43
N ALA A 25 -6.20 -11.44 8.95
CA ALA A 25 -6.65 -11.77 7.60
C ALA A 25 -8.13 -11.49 7.38
N LYS A 26 -8.98 -11.73 8.39
CA LYS A 26 -10.41 -11.43 8.34
C LYS A 26 -10.66 -9.91 8.23
N ILE A 27 -9.98 -9.11 9.05
CA ILE A 27 -10.06 -7.65 9.00
C ILE A 27 -9.57 -7.13 7.63
N GLY A 28 -8.41 -7.60 7.15
CA GLY A 28 -7.89 -7.20 5.85
C GLY A 28 -8.85 -7.49 4.69
N ARG A 29 -9.51 -8.65 4.69
CA ARG A 29 -10.54 -8.98 3.69
C ARG A 29 -11.73 -8.03 3.75
N ALA A 30 -12.14 -7.62 4.94
CA ALA A 30 -13.25 -6.68 5.10
C ALA A 30 -12.87 -5.28 4.61
N LEU A 31 -11.70 -4.78 4.98
CA LEU A 31 -11.22 -3.46 4.53
C LEU A 31 -11.10 -3.40 3.00
N ILE A 32 -10.56 -4.45 2.36
CA ILE A 32 -10.54 -4.56 0.90
C ILE A 32 -11.97 -4.61 0.33
N GLY A 33 -12.87 -5.37 0.95
CA GLY A 33 -14.27 -5.44 0.53
C GLY A 33 -14.97 -4.09 0.55
N LEU A 34 -14.73 -3.27 1.58
CA LEU A 34 -15.26 -1.90 1.64
C LEU A 34 -14.74 -1.04 0.48
N LYS A 35 -13.46 -1.14 0.15
CA LYS A 35 -12.88 -0.43 -1.00
C LYS A 35 -13.40 -0.97 -2.33
N GLU A 36 -13.62 -2.25 -2.45
CA GLU A 36 -14.25 -2.83 -3.64
C GLU A 36 -15.68 -2.33 -3.85
N VAL A 37 -16.48 -2.22 -2.78
CA VAL A 37 -17.82 -1.61 -2.86
C VAL A 37 -17.73 -0.16 -3.34
N GLU A 38 -16.77 0.61 -2.83
CA GLU A 38 -16.55 2.01 -3.25
C GLU A 38 -16.20 2.14 -4.74
N TYR A 39 -15.30 1.28 -5.26
CA TYR A 39 -14.77 1.42 -6.61
C TYR A 39 -15.43 0.54 -7.67
N PHE A 40 -16.10 -0.55 -7.28
CA PHE A 40 -16.78 -1.48 -8.19
C PHE A 40 -18.30 -1.56 -7.96
N GLY A 41 -18.80 -0.99 -6.85
CA GLY A 41 -20.20 -1.11 -6.45
C GLY A 41 -20.55 -2.39 -5.69
N GLU A 42 -19.63 -3.34 -5.59
CA GLU A 42 -19.80 -4.63 -4.89
C GLU A 42 -18.48 -5.18 -4.37
N ALA A 43 -18.52 -5.96 -3.30
CA ALA A 43 -17.35 -6.72 -2.85
C ALA A 43 -17.09 -7.90 -3.79
N LYS A 44 -15.82 -8.12 -4.12
CA LYS A 44 -15.41 -9.21 -5.01
C LYS A 44 -15.13 -10.49 -4.22
N GLU A 45 -15.32 -11.61 -4.89
CA GLU A 45 -14.94 -12.93 -4.37
C GLU A 45 -13.55 -13.34 -4.86
N GLY A 46 -12.99 -14.38 -4.25
CA GLY A 46 -11.73 -14.98 -4.66
C GLY A 46 -10.55 -14.69 -3.73
N ARG A 47 -9.35 -14.96 -4.24
CA ARG A 47 -8.12 -14.81 -3.46
C ARG A 47 -7.82 -13.34 -3.19
N LEU A 48 -7.44 -13.01 -1.96
CA LEU A 48 -7.13 -11.63 -1.56
C LEU A 48 -6.11 -10.96 -2.49
N ARG A 49 -5.09 -11.69 -2.92
CA ARG A 49 -4.09 -11.21 -3.89
C ARG A 49 -4.72 -10.71 -5.20
N ASP A 50 -5.63 -11.49 -5.77
CA ASP A 50 -6.24 -11.17 -7.06
C ASP A 50 -7.20 -9.99 -6.92
N ARG A 51 -7.91 -9.93 -5.80
CA ARG A 51 -8.77 -8.80 -5.41
C ARG A 51 -7.96 -7.50 -5.27
N MET A 52 -6.85 -7.55 -4.53
CA MET A 52 -5.95 -6.38 -4.37
C MET A 52 -5.39 -5.93 -5.72
N LYS A 53 -4.92 -6.88 -6.56
CA LYS A 53 -4.45 -6.54 -7.91
C LYS A 53 -5.55 -5.88 -8.74
N GLY A 54 -6.75 -6.44 -8.75
CA GLY A 54 -7.90 -5.86 -9.45
C GLY A 54 -8.23 -4.45 -8.99
N LEU A 55 -8.15 -4.19 -7.67
CA LEU A 55 -8.37 -2.85 -7.12
C LEU A 55 -7.25 -1.88 -7.52
N ILE A 56 -5.99 -2.29 -7.45
CA ILE A 56 -4.85 -1.49 -7.91
C ILE A 56 -5.01 -1.12 -9.39
N ASP A 57 -5.33 -2.08 -10.24
CA ASP A 57 -5.53 -1.84 -11.66
C ASP A 57 -6.73 -0.89 -11.92
N ARG A 58 -7.82 -1.03 -11.16
CA ARG A 58 -8.97 -0.12 -11.21
C ARG A 58 -8.61 1.33 -10.87
N LEU A 59 -7.69 1.52 -9.92
CA LEU A 59 -7.23 2.84 -9.49
C LEU A 59 -6.26 3.47 -10.48
N LEU A 60 -5.33 2.69 -11.05
CA LEU A 60 -4.22 3.24 -11.84
C LEU A 60 -4.53 3.31 -13.33
N ILE A 61 -5.15 2.29 -13.93
CA ILE A 61 -5.33 2.20 -15.40
C ILE A 61 -6.06 3.43 -15.97
N PRO A 62 -7.20 3.89 -15.43
CA PRO A 62 -7.90 5.05 -15.98
C PRO A 62 -7.05 6.33 -15.92
N LEU A 63 -6.20 6.46 -14.90
CA LEU A 63 -5.30 7.60 -14.76
C LEU A 63 -4.13 7.50 -15.74
N GLU A 64 -3.58 6.31 -15.95
CA GLU A 64 -2.52 6.07 -16.92
C GLU A 64 -3.00 6.34 -18.35
N GLU A 65 -4.20 5.90 -18.70
CA GLU A 65 -4.81 6.21 -19.98
C GLU A 65 -5.01 7.73 -20.15
N LYS A 66 -5.51 8.42 -19.11
CA LYS A 66 -5.72 9.87 -19.12
C LYS A 66 -4.42 10.64 -19.29
N TYR A 67 -3.37 10.31 -18.54
CA TYR A 67 -2.15 11.12 -18.47
C TYR A 67 -1.02 10.64 -19.39
N HIS A 68 -1.05 9.39 -19.81
CA HIS A 68 0.00 8.75 -20.62
C HIS A 68 -0.50 8.10 -21.91
N GLY A 69 -1.81 8.12 -22.16
CA GLY A 69 -2.44 7.59 -23.37
C GLY A 69 -2.62 6.08 -23.39
N ALA A 70 -2.07 5.33 -22.42
CA ALA A 70 -2.23 3.87 -22.33
C ALA A 70 -1.95 3.37 -20.92
N ALA A 71 -2.58 2.25 -20.54
CA ALA A 71 -2.24 1.50 -19.35
C ALA A 71 -0.76 1.08 -19.36
N LYS A 72 -0.17 1.02 -18.19
CA LYS A 72 1.24 0.62 -18.01
C LYS A 72 1.31 -0.73 -17.30
N ASP A 73 2.23 -1.55 -17.76
CA ASP A 73 2.61 -2.79 -17.08
C ASP A 73 3.76 -2.54 -16.10
N GLY A 74 3.95 -3.50 -15.19
CA GLY A 74 5.08 -3.54 -14.28
C GLY A 74 4.73 -3.19 -12.82
N PRO A 75 5.78 -2.98 -12.00
CA PRO A 75 5.63 -2.73 -10.57
C PRO A 75 4.82 -1.46 -10.28
N VAL A 76 4.04 -1.50 -9.19
CA VAL A 76 3.12 -0.41 -8.82
C VAL A 76 3.86 0.89 -8.50
N VAL A 77 4.99 0.83 -7.78
CA VAL A 77 5.71 2.03 -7.34
C VAL A 77 6.19 2.91 -8.49
N PRO A 78 6.82 2.41 -9.57
CA PRO A 78 7.13 3.20 -10.75
C PRO A 78 5.89 3.79 -11.44
N ARG A 79 4.78 3.05 -11.54
CA ARG A 79 3.51 3.51 -12.10
C ARG A 79 2.98 4.72 -11.31
N VAL A 80 2.92 4.59 -9.99
CA VAL A 80 2.53 5.66 -9.05
C VAL A 80 3.43 6.89 -9.20
N LYS A 81 4.76 6.71 -9.24
CA LYS A 81 5.72 7.80 -9.43
C LYS A 81 5.44 8.57 -10.72
N ASN A 82 5.23 7.87 -11.82
CA ASN A 82 4.94 8.47 -13.12
C ASN A 82 3.64 9.28 -13.09
N LEU A 83 2.56 8.74 -12.53
CA LEU A 83 1.28 9.46 -12.39
C LEU A 83 1.43 10.71 -11.51
N ARG A 84 2.09 10.62 -10.36
CA ARG A 84 2.36 11.80 -9.52
C ARG A 84 3.15 12.87 -10.27
N SER A 85 4.13 12.48 -11.07
CA SER A 85 4.92 13.40 -11.88
C SER A 85 4.12 14.07 -12.98
N ALA A 86 3.03 13.47 -13.46
CA ALA A 86 2.11 14.06 -14.43
C ALA A 86 1.03 14.96 -13.78
N ILE A 87 0.54 14.59 -12.60
CA ILE A 87 -0.58 15.27 -11.93
C ILE A 87 -0.12 16.56 -11.21
N LEU A 88 1.00 16.48 -10.45
CA LEU A 88 1.41 17.52 -9.51
C LEU A 88 1.91 18.84 -10.13
N PRO A 89 2.67 18.88 -11.23
CA PRO A 89 3.38 20.09 -11.66
C PRO A 89 2.49 21.29 -11.90
N ASP A 90 1.34 21.10 -12.54
CA ASP A 90 0.41 22.20 -12.82
C ASP A 90 -0.34 22.68 -11.59
N MET A 91 -0.59 21.79 -10.62
CA MET A 91 -1.15 22.16 -9.32
C MET A 91 -0.18 23.06 -8.54
N VAL A 92 1.11 22.68 -8.51
CA VAL A 92 2.17 23.45 -7.83
C VAL A 92 2.37 24.82 -8.48
N LYS A 93 2.29 24.88 -9.80
CA LYS A 93 2.44 26.11 -10.57
C LYS A 93 1.17 26.99 -10.57
N GLY A 94 0.10 26.57 -9.89
CA GLY A 94 -1.16 27.32 -9.88
C GLY A 94 -1.88 27.41 -11.23
N LYS A 95 -1.62 26.48 -12.15
CA LYS A 95 -2.18 26.49 -13.52
C LYS A 95 -3.54 25.80 -13.64
N VAL A 96 -4.09 25.33 -12.54
CA VAL A 96 -5.39 24.63 -12.49
C VAL A 96 -6.37 25.45 -11.66
N ASP A 97 -7.63 25.46 -12.09
CA ASP A 97 -8.71 26.05 -11.30
C ASP A 97 -9.05 25.18 -10.08
N ASP A 98 -9.97 25.64 -9.24
CA ASP A 98 -10.33 24.94 -7.99
C ASP A 98 -11.02 23.61 -8.24
N ALA A 99 -11.82 23.48 -9.31
CA ALA A 99 -12.50 22.25 -9.66
C ALA A 99 -11.52 21.18 -10.14
N GLU A 100 -10.60 21.53 -11.03
CA GLU A 100 -9.54 20.64 -11.50
C GLU A 100 -8.57 20.31 -10.36
N ARG A 101 -8.26 21.26 -9.47
CA ARG A 101 -7.45 21.03 -8.28
C ARG A 101 -8.09 19.98 -7.37
N ALA A 102 -9.38 20.10 -7.08
CA ALA A 102 -10.11 19.15 -6.27
C ALA A 102 -10.16 17.75 -6.93
N LEU A 103 -10.33 17.69 -8.25
CA LEU A 103 -10.28 16.44 -9.02
C LEU A 103 -8.90 15.78 -8.90
N ARG A 104 -7.82 16.54 -9.11
CA ARG A 104 -6.45 16.01 -9.03
C ARG A 104 -6.09 15.54 -7.62
N TRP A 105 -6.59 16.19 -6.58
CA TRP A 105 -6.41 15.69 -5.21
C TRP A 105 -7.07 14.32 -5.00
N ARG A 106 -8.27 14.09 -5.54
CA ARG A 106 -8.90 12.75 -5.51
C ARG A 106 -8.07 11.72 -6.27
N GLN A 107 -7.58 12.07 -7.46
CA GLN A 107 -6.72 11.19 -8.24
C GLN A 107 -5.41 10.85 -7.51
N LEU A 108 -4.82 11.81 -6.80
CA LEU A 108 -3.63 11.55 -5.96
C LEU A 108 -3.96 10.64 -4.77
N ALA A 109 -5.16 10.74 -4.19
CA ALA A 109 -5.62 9.81 -3.16
C ALA A 109 -5.78 8.39 -3.71
N ASP A 110 -6.34 8.21 -4.91
CA ASP A 110 -6.43 6.91 -5.60
C ASP A 110 -5.04 6.32 -5.87
N VAL A 111 -4.12 7.13 -6.36
CA VAL A 111 -2.72 6.73 -6.60
C VAL A 111 -2.02 6.34 -5.30
N TYR A 112 -2.28 7.07 -4.21
CA TYR A 112 -1.75 6.74 -2.89
C TYR A 112 -2.32 5.43 -2.35
N LEU A 113 -3.63 5.20 -2.47
CA LEU A 113 -4.27 3.94 -2.10
C LEU A 113 -3.67 2.75 -2.86
N ALA A 114 -3.45 2.88 -4.17
CA ALA A 114 -2.80 1.84 -4.96
C ALA A 114 -1.38 1.52 -4.46
N GLN A 115 -0.61 2.55 -4.06
CA GLN A 115 0.70 2.37 -3.46
C GLN A 115 0.61 1.63 -2.13
N GLN A 116 -0.31 2.01 -1.25
CA GLN A 116 -0.50 1.35 0.05
C GLN A 116 -0.87 -0.12 -0.12
N LEU A 117 -1.81 -0.44 -1.02
CA LEU A 117 -2.18 -1.82 -1.32
C LEU A 117 -0.98 -2.65 -1.81
N SER A 118 -0.06 -2.04 -2.58
CA SER A 118 1.12 -2.73 -3.10
C SER A 118 2.18 -3.06 -2.03
N CYS A 119 2.08 -2.45 -0.86
CA CYS A 119 2.98 -2.73 0.27
C CYS A 119 2.64 -4.03 1.02
N TYR A 120 1.56 -4.72 0.65
CA TYR A 120 1.19 -6.02 1.22
C TYR A 120 1.50 -7.14 0.22
N PRO A 121 2.72 -7.71 0.22
CA PRO A 121 3.03 -8.84 -0.65
C PRO A 121 2.16 -10.04 -0.28
N PRO A 122 1.87 -10.93 -1.26
CA PRO A 122 0.91 -12.03 -1.10
C PRO A 122 1.23 -13.01 0.02
N ASP A 123 2.51 -13.12 0.37
CA ASP A 123 3.08 -14.00 1.38
C ASP A 123 3.40 -13.27 2.70
N TYR A 124 2.92 -12.03 2.85
CA TYR A 124 3.23 -11.21 4.03
C TYR A 124 2.81 -11.85 5.36
N LEU A 125 1.71 -12.60 5.33
CA LEU A 125 1.21 -13.43 6.45
C LEU A 125 1.41 -14.94 6.19
N ALA A 126 2.41 -15.30 5.36
CA ALA A 126 2.71 -16.71 5.10
C ALA A 126 3.03 -17.46 6.40
N GLU A 127 2.91 -18.77 6.36
CA GLU A 127 2.88 -19.81 7.38
C GLU A 127 3.39 -19.48 8.81
N ARG A 128 4.37 -18.57 8.97
CA ARG A 128 4.87 -18.09 10.29
C ARG A 128 5.35 -16.65 10.20
N PRO A 129 4.45 -15.66 10.21
CA PRO A 129 4.86 -14.26 10.20
C PRO A 129 5.64 -13.91 11.46
N SER A 130 6.70 -13.09 11.31
CA SER A 130 7.43 -12.57 12.46
C SER A 130 6.54 -11.66 13.30
N VAL A 131 6.86 -11.53 14.59
CA VAL A 131 6.17 -10.60 15.50
C VAL A 131 6.18 -9.18 14.96
N THR A 132 7.29 -8.75 14.34
CA THR A 132 7.43 -7.43 13.71
C THR A 132 6.45 -7.24 12.57
N ARG A 133 6.26 -8.25 11.70
CA ARG A 133 5.27 -8.18 10.61
C ARG A 133 3.84 -8.11 11.12
N ILE A 134 3.52 -8.88 12.15
CA ILE A 134 2.21 -8.82 12.79
C ILE A 134 1.95 -7.42 13.35
N LEU A 135 2.92 -6.87 14.08
CA LEU A 135 2.81 -5.54 14.67
C LEU A 135 2.64 -4.47 13.59
N GLU A 136 3.45 -4.50 12.53
CA GLU A 136 3.38 -3.57 11.41
C GLU A 136 1.99 -3.56 10.76
N ILE A 137 1.37 -4.73 10.53
CA ILE A 137 0.03 -4.79 9.94
C ILE A 137 -1.01 -4.20 10.89
N VAL A 138 -0.91 -4.53 12.18
CA VAL A 138 -1.86 -4.02 13.19
C VAL A 138 -1.77 -2.50 13.31
N GLU A 139 -0.55 -1.96 13.33
CA GLU A 139 -0.32 -0.51 13.35
C GLU A 139 -0.87 0.18 12.08
N ARG A 140 -0.68 -0.41 10.90
CA ARG A 140 -1.28 0.09 9.66
C ARG A 140 -2.80 0.05 9.68
N PHE A 141 -3.39 -1.03 10.14
CA PHE A 141 -4.85 -1.09 10.26
C PHE A 141 -5.38 -0.05 11.24
N GLU A 142 -4.66 0.20 12.32
CA GLU A 142 -5.01 1.26 13.28
C GLU A 142 -4.93 2.64 12.61
N GLU A 143 -3.85 2.92 11.88
CA GLU A 143 -3.68 4.16 11.13
C GLU A 143 -4.80 4.34 10.09
N ASP A 144 -5.04 3.35 9.24
CA ASP A 144 -6.05 3.38 8.18
C ASP A 144 -7.48 3.56 8.71
N THR A 145 -7.76 3.10 9.94
CA THR A 145 -9.11 3.15 10.53
C THR A 145 -9.32 4.30 11.51
N SER A 146 -8.27 4.94 12.00
CA SER A 146 -8.36 5.95 13.05
C SER A 146 -7.63 7.27 12.76
N ASP A 147 -6.88 7.35 11.67
CA ASP A 147 -5.94 8.44 11.36
C ASP A 147 -4.93 8.72 12.49
N LYS A 148 -4.64 7.73 13.32
CA LYS A 148 -3.72 7.84 14.46
C LYS A 148 -2.59 6.85 14.31
N VAL A 149 -1.36 7.37 14.34
CA VAL A 149 -0.16 6.56 14.44
C VAL A 149 0.20 6.38 15.90
N ARG A 150 0.03 5.18 16.42
CA ARG A 150 0.46 4.82 17.79
C ARG A 150 1.65 3.88 17.70
N LYS A 151 2.57 4.03 18.65
CA LYS A 151 3.69 3.08 18.82
C LYS A 151 3.32 2.06 19.88
N HIS A 152 3.28 0.80 19.50
CA HIS A 152 2.95 -0.30 20.38
C HIS A 152 4.24 -1.00 20.86
N GLY A 153 4.80 -0.50 21.95
CA GLY A 153 5.97 -1.07 22.60
C GLY A 153 7.30 -0.41 22.22
N GLN A 154 8.37 -0.93 22.82
CA GLN A 154 9.74 -0.50 22.53
C GLN A 154 10.31 -1.34 21.38
N LEU A 155 10.75 -0.68 20.32
CA LEU A 155 11.49 -1.31 19.23
C LEU A 155 12.99 -1.23 19.52
N LYS A 156 13.72 -2.35 19.31
CA LYS A 156 15.16 -2.40 19.38
C LYS A 156 15.72 -2.56 17.98
N ALA A 157 16.47 -1.56 17.52
CA ALA A 157 17.27 -1.69 16.32
C ALA A 157 18.60 -2.38 16.66
N VAL A 158 18.93 -3.43 15.92
CA VAL A 158 20.23 -4.10 16.01
C VAL A 158 20.97 -3.81 14.70
N LEU A 159 22.12 -3.17 14.81
CA LEU A 159 23.01 -2.90 13.69
C LEU A 159 24.22 -3.82 13.84
N GLU A 160 24.47 -4.61 12.80
CA GLU A 160 25.65 -5.46 12.68
C GLU A 160 26.49 -4.97 11.51
N VAL A 161 27.75 -4.65 11.78
CA VAL A 161 28.68 -4.23 10.76
C VAL A 161 29.45 -5.47 10.30
N GLY A 162 29.19 -5.89 9.08
CA GLY A 162 29.89 -6.99 8.43
C GLY A 162 31.31 -6.62 7.97
N GLU A 163 31.96 -7.54 7.28
CA GLU A 163 33.24 -7.27 6.64
C GLU A 163 33.11 -6.19 5.57
N ALA A 164 34.14 -5.39 5.39
CA ALA A 164 34.18 -4.36 4.36
C ALA A 164 34.16 -5.00 2.97
N ILE A 165 33.26 -4.50 2.11
CA ILE A 165 33.23 -4.87 0.69
C ILE A 165 33.99 -3.78 -0.05
N GLU A 166 35.07 -4.17 -0.78
CA GLU A 166 35.80 -3.23 -1.61
C GLU A 166 34.95 -2.83 -2.82
N VAL A 167 34.75 -1.53 -2.97
CA VAL A 167 34.04 -0.93 -4.08
C VAL A 167 35.00 -0.15 -4.94
N SER A 168 35.06 -0.45 -6.26
CA SER A 168 35.86 0.31 -7.18
C SER A 168 35.45 1.78 -7.22
N PRO A 169 36.40 2.74 -7.16
CA PRO A 169 36.07 4.16 -7.34
C PRO A 169 35.69 4.46 -8.81
N ASP A 170 36.02 3.59 -9.74
CA ASP A 170 35.72 3.75 -11.16
C ASP A 170 34.41 3.05 -11.52
N ARG A 171 33.39 3.83 -11.74
CA ARG A 171 32.05 3.32 -12.17
C ARG A 171 32.00 3.28 -13.70
N ASP A 172 31.92 2.08 -14.28
CA ASP A 172 31.50 1.94 -15.68
C ASP A 172 29.99 2.19 -15.84
N ARG A 173 29.67 3.38 -16.31
CA ARG A 173 28.26 3.79 -16.54
C ARG A 173 27.58 3.06 -17.70
N ASN A 174 28.34 2.31 -18.51
CA ASN A 174 27.84 1.55 -19.65
C ASN A 174 27.81 0.04 -19.38
N ALA A 175 28.13 -0.42 -18.18
CA ALA A 175 28.03 -1.82 -17.82
C ALA A 175 26.55 -2.25 -17.83
N GLU A 176 26.24 -3.39 -18.48
CA GLU A 176 24.88 -3.96 -18.52
C GLU A 176 24.37 -4.37 -17.12
N VAL A 177 25.27 -4.66 -16.19
CA VAL A 177 24.97 -5.03 -14.80
C VAL A 177 25.81 -4.16 -13.89
N ASP A 178 25.16 -3.45 -12.96
CA ASP A 178 25.86 -2.74 -11.89
C ASP A 178 26.55 -3.79 -11.00
N PRO A 179 27.87 -3.74 -10.79
CA PRO A 179 28.61 -4.75 -10.04
C PRO A 179 28.39 -4.69 -8.52
N LEU A 180 27.48 -3.82 -8.04
CA LEU A 180 27.09 -3.70 -6.63
C LEU A 180 25.74 -4.29 -6.35
#